data_27ba1ea5455f80cf61407514c4d18dd0
#
_entry.id   27ba1ea5455f80cf61407514c4d18dd0
#
_cell.length_a   1.000
_cell.length_b   1.000
_cell.length_c   1.000
_cell.angle_alpha   90.00
_cell.angle_beta   90.00
_cell.angle_gamma   90.00
#
_symmetry.space_group_name_H-M   'P 1'
#
loop_
_entity.id
_entity.type
_entity.pdbx_description
1 polymer ?
#
loop_
_entity_poly.entity_id
_entity_poly.type
_entity_poly.pdbx_seq_one_letter_code
_entity_poly.pdbx_strand_id
1 'polypeptide(L)'
;MLVGVMRAIVLFPLLLLLAACGSGERTGPNLAAAQSYPGLTCAPFARALTGVALSGDAADWWAEASGRYARVSQPEVGGVLVFRRASRLHSGHVSVVSRVLDQRHIDVIQANWVPDELDEDQLVVDVSPHNDWTEVRVWYPPTNQMGTRAYATYGFILPPARLGHDALAGGAEPAARAATGG
;
A
#
# COMPACT_ATOMS: atom_id res chain seq x y z
N MET A 1 64.92 12.33 55.16
CA MET A 1 63.51 12.01 55.48
C MET A 1 62.67 12.40 54.26
N LEU A 2 62.38 11.43 53.39
CA LEU A 2 61.51 11.64 52.25
C LEU A 2 60.21 10.94 52.54
N VAL A 3 59.13 11.69 52.63
CA VAL A 3 57.76 11.20 52.76
C VAL A 3 57.19 11.01 51.36
N GLY A 4 57.00 9.75 51.00
CA GLY A 4 56.37 9.37 49.73
C GLY A 4 54.87 9.51 49.79
N VAL A 5 54.31 10.30 48.86
CA VAL A 5 52.84 10.45 48.66
C VAL A 5 52.40 9.41 47.67
N MET A 6 51.71 8.39 48.15
CA MET A 6 51.05 7.38 47.31
C MET A 6 49.76 7.95 46.72
N ARG A 7 49.74 8.18 45.39
CA ARG A 7 48.53 8.54 44.64
C ARG A 7 47.73 7.28 44.33
N ALA A 8 46.57 7.16 44.97
CA ALA A 8 45.61 6.13 44.63
C ALA A 8 44.87 6.48 43.31
N ILE A 9 45.07 5.67 42.28
CA ILE A 9 44.34 5.74 41.02
C ILE A 9 43.03 5.02 41.21
N VAL A 10 41.92 5.77 41.29
CA VAL A 10 40.57 5.23 41.29
C VAL A 10 40.19 4.95 39.85
N LEU A 11 40.18 3.69 39.47
CA LEU A 11 39.65 3.18 38.21
C LEU A 11 38.08 3.19 38.30
N PHE A 12 37.46 4.14 37.61
CA PHE A 12 36.02 4.18 37.44
C PHE A 12 35.64 3.21 36.30
N PRO A 13 34.85 2.16 36.52
CA PRO A 13 34.38 1.34 35.43
C PRO A 13 33.34 2.09 34.65
N LEU A 14 33.66 2.43 33.39
CA LEU A 14 32.75 2.99 32.40
C LEU A 14 31.78 1.88 32.00
N LEU A 15 30.55 1.92 32.57
CA LEU A 15 29.45 1.07 32.20
C LEU A 15 28.93 1.52 30.82
N LEU A 16 29.30 0.81 29.75
CA LEU A 16 28.70 0.96 28.44
C LEU A 16 27.26 0.42 28.51
N LEU A 17 26.30 1.30 28.61
CA LEU A 17 24.90 1.00 28.33
C LEU A 17 24.73 0.81 26.82
N LEU A 18 24.73 -0.44 26.36
CA LEU A 18 24.25 -0.82 25.04
C LEU A 18 22.74 -0.58 25.02
N ALA A 19 22.35 0.58 24.47
CA ALA A 19 20.97 0.79 24.07
C ALA A 19 20.66 -0.19 22.93
N ALA A 20 20.03 -1.31 23.25
CA ALA A 20 19.39 -2.18 22.27
C ALA A 20 18.26 -1.38 21.65
N CYS A 21 18.48 -0.80 20.47
CA CYS A 21 17.41 -0.37 19.59
C CYS A 21 16.64 -1.63 19.19
N GLY A 22 15.58 -1.96 19.93
CA GLY A 22 14.60 -2.92 19.51
C GLY A 22 13.97 -2.39 18.23
N SER A 23 14.37 -2.93 17.09
CA SER A 23 13.63 -2.85 15.85
C SER A 23 12.29 -3.55 16.09
N GLY A 24 11.27 -2.79 16.46
CA GLY A 24 9.90 -3.29 16.45
C GLY A 24 9.62 -3.80 15.04
N GLU A 25 9.49 -5.11 14.90
CA GLU A 25 8.96 -5.70 13.69
C GLU A 25 7.58 -5.09 13.45
N ARG A 26 7.52 -4.21 12.46
CA ARG A 26 6.27 -3.69 11.94
C ARG A 26 5.59 -4.86 11.26
N THR A 27 4.63 -5.47 11.94
CA THR A 27 3.68 -6.42 11.34
C THR A 27 2.70 -5.63 10.46
N GLY A 28 3.20 -5.07 9.38
CA GLY A 28 2.39 -4.68 8.24
C GLY A 28 1.91 -5.94 7.51
N PRO A 29 0.84 -5.88 6.71
CA PRO A 29 0.45 -7.02 5.89
C PRO A 29 1.68 -7.42 5.06
N ASN A 30 2.07 -8.67 5.25
CA ASN A 30 3.35 -9.17 4.79
C ASN A 30 3.31 -9.28 3.26
N LEU A 31 3.81 -8.25 2.58
CA LEU A 31 3.96 -8.23 1.13
C LEU A 31 4.74 -9.48 0.66
N ALA A 32 5.73 -9.91 1.45
CA ALA A 32 6.48 -11.14 1.20
C ALA A 32 5.61 -12.42 1.30
N ALA A 33 4.61 -12.45 2.19
CA ALA A 33 3.68 -13.57 2.25
C ALA A 33 2.71 -13.57 1.06
N ALA A 34 2.33 -12.39 0.56
CA ALA A 34 1.52 -12.25 -0.64
C ALA A 34 2.29 -12.67 -1.92
N GLN A 35 3.60 -12.47 -1.96
CA GLN A 35 4.48 -12.88 -3.06
C GLN A 35 4.68 -14.40 -3.15
N SER A 36 4.40 -15.14 -2.07
CA SER A 36 4.64 -16.59 -1.98
C SER A 36 3.43 -17.43 -2.41
N TYR A 37 2.34 -16.81 -2.90
CA TYR A 37 1.17 -17.55 -3.34
C TYR A 37 1.39 -18.16 -4.74
N PRO A 38 1.35 -19.49 -4.89
CA PRO A 38 1.31 -20.10 -6.20
C PRO A 38 -0.01 -19.70 -6.91
N GLY A 39 0.11 -19.10 -8.10
CA GLY A 39 -1.04 -18.55 -8.82
C GLY A 39 -1.50 -17.19 -8.29
N LEU A 40 -0.57 -16.26 -8.14
CA LEU A 40 -0.81 -14.89 -7.71
C LEU A 40 -1.87 -14.22 -8.61
N THR A 41 -3.09 -14.07 -8.09
CA THR A 41 -4.18 -13.38 -8.80
C THR A 41 -4.62 -12.13 -8.05
N CYS A 42 -5.18 -11.16 -8.77
CA CYS A 42 -5.47 -9.83 -8.24
C CYS A 42 -6.40 -9.86 -7.01
N ALA A 43 -7.45 -10.69 -7.01
CA ALA A 43 -8.45 -10.70 -5.95
C ALA A 43 -7.93 -11.30 -4.62
N PRO A 44 -7.28 -12.49 -4.56
CA PRO A 44 -6.61 -12.99 -3.37
C PRO A 44 -5.55 -12.02 -2.83
N PHE A 45 -4.75 -11.42 -3.72
CA PHE A 45 -3.74 -10.45 -3.35
C PHE A 45 -4.35 -9.21 -2.68
N ALA A 46 -5.35 -8.59 -3.32
CA ALA A 46 -6.01 -7.41 -2.76
C ALA A 46 -6.66 -7.69 -1.40
N ARG A 47 -7.25 -8.89 -1.20
CA ARG A 47 -7.76 -9.33 0.12
C ARG A 47 -6.66 -9.40 1.17
N ALA A 48 -5.54 -10.03 0.83
CA ALA A 48 -4.42 -10.18 1.75
C ALA A 48 -3.83 -8.82 2.15
N LEU A 49 -3.76 -7.89 1.19
CA LEU A 49 -3.17 -6.57 1.40
C LEU A 49 -4.10 -5.63 2.17
N THR A 50 -5.42 -5.65 1.90
CA THR A 50 -6.37 -4.65 2.41
C THR A 50 -7.28 -5.17 3.52
N GLY A 51 -7.38 -6.48 3.70
CA GLY A 51 -8.31 -7.10 4.64
C GLY A 51 -9.79 -7.05 4.21
N VAL A 52 -10.11 -6.62 2.98
CA VAL A 52 -11.50 -6.70 2.49
C VAL A 52 -11.93 -8.16 2.36
N ALA A 53 -13.08 -8.51 2.92
CA ALA A 53 -13.63 -9.87 2.90
C ALA A 53 -14.65 -10.01 1.75
N LEU A 54 -14.20 -9.77 0.51
CA LEU A 54 -14.98 -9.94 -0.71
C LEU A 54 -14.50 -11.16 -1.49
N SER A 55 -15.36 -11.84 -2.23
CA SER A 55 -15.07 -13.11 -2.90
C SER A 55 -15.51 -13.09 -4.38
N GLY A 56 -15.34 -14.21 -5.08
CA GLY A 56 -15.71 -14.32 -6.48
C GLY A 56 -14.83 -13.51 -7.43
N ASP A 57 -15.36 -13.22 -8.60
CA ASP A 57 -14.71 -12.43 -9.64
C ASP A 57 -14.49 -10.99 -9.18
N ALA A 58 -13.35 -10.40 -9.55
CA ALA A 58 -12.99 -9.04 -9.16
C ALA A 58 -14.05 -7.99 -9.52
N ALA A 59 -14.71 -8.11 -10.68
CA ALA A 59 -15.76 -7.19 -11.10
C ALA A 59 -17.02 -7.26 -10.22
N ASP A 60 -17.28 -8.38 -9.56
CA ASP A 60 -18.46 -8.57 -8.70
C ASP A 60 -18.26 -7.91 -7.32
N TRP A 61 -17.01 -7.61 -6.96
CA TRP A 61 -16.68 -6.95 -5.71
C TRP A 61 -17.42 -5.64 -5.52
N TRP A 62 -17.64 -4.88 -6.61
CA TRP A 62 -18.39 -3.63 -6.52
C TRP A 62 -19.82 -3.83 -5.99
N ALA A 63 -20.51 -4.84 -6.49
CA ALA A 63 -21.87 -5.15 -6.03
C ALA A 63 -21.84 -5.75 -4.62
N GLU A 64 -20.93 -6.68 -4.35
CA GLU A 64 -20.77 -7.36 -3.06
C GLU A 64 -20.38 -6.40 -1.93
N ALA A 65 -19.65 -5.33 -2.23
CA ALA A 65 -19.28 -4.29 -1.27
C ALA A 65 -20.47 -3.46 -0.77
N SER A 66 -21.62 -3.52 -1.46
CA SER A 66 -22.80 -2.74 -1.09
C SER A 66 -23.26 -3.05 0.32
N GLY A 67 -23.41 -2.02 1.15
CA GLY A 67 -23.81 -2.17 2.56
C GLY A 67 -22.74 -2.77 3.48
N ARG A 68 -21.58 -3.14 2.96
CA ARG A 68 -20.45 -3.72 3.73
C ARG A 68 -19.25 -2.79 3.79
N TYR A 69 -18.94 -2.11 2.69
CA TYR A 69 -17.80 -1.21 2.52
C TYR A 69 -18.25 0.08 1.85
N ALA A 70 -17.57 1.18 2.15
CA ALA A 70 -17.77 2.42 1.42
C ALA A 70 -17.32 2.24 -0.03
N ARG A 71 -18.16 2.74 -0.97
CA ARG A 71 -17.86 2.80 -2.39
C ARG A 71 -17.81 4.26 -2.80
N VAL A 72 -16.68 4.70 -3.33
CA VAL A 72 -16.42 6.11 -3.63
C VAL A 72 -15.91 6.27 -5.07
N SER A 73 -16.05 7.47 -5.62
CA SER A 73 -15.55 7.82 -6.95
C SER A 73 -14.14 8.40 -6.93
N GLN A 74 -13.63 8.81 -5.77
CA GLN A 74 -12.29 9.38 -5.65
C GLN A 74 -11.32 8.41 -5.00
N PRO A 75 -10.05 8.42 -5.41
CA PRO A 75 -9.04 7.52 -4.85
C PRO A 75 -8.64 7.94 -3.44
N GLU A 76 -8.41 6.94 -2.59
CA GLU A 76 -7.76 7.09 -1.30
C GLU A 76 -6.68 6.00 -1.18
N VAL A 77 -5.58 6.28 -0.48
CA VAL A 77 -4.53 5.29 -0.22
C VAL A 77 -5.13 4.09 0.53
N GLY A 78 -4.84 2.89 0.06
CA GLY A 78 -5.44 1.65 0.56
C GLY A 78 -6.78 1.30 -0.08
N GLY A 79 -7.40 2.20 -0.82
CA GLY A 79 -8.63 1.93 -1.58
C GLY A 79 -8.39 0.90 -2.69
N VAL A 80 -9.40 0.09 -2.97
CA VAL A 80 -9.37 -0.94 -4.02
C VAL A 80 -10.08 -0.42 -5.27
N LEU A 81 -9.33 -0.12 -6.32
CA LEU A 81 -9.87 0.24 -7.63
C LEU A 81 -10.45 -1.02 -8.29
N VAL A 82 -11.71 -0.96 -8.70
CA VAL A 82 -12.44 -2.10 -9.28
C VAL A 82 -12.69 -1.88 -10.77
N PHE A 83 -12.05 -2.71 -11.59
CA PHE A 83 -12.23 -2.72 -13.05
C PHE A 83 -13.44 -3.54 -13.44
N ARG A 84 -14.16 -3.06 -14.44
CA ARG A 84 -15.27 -3.80 -15.05
C ARG A 84 -14.75 -4.96 -15.92
N ARG A 85 -15.63 -5.93 -16.20
CA ARG A 85 -15.35 -6.96 -17.17
C ARG A 85 -15.08 -6.36 -18.56
N ALA A 86 -14.08 -6.88 -19.26
CA ALA A 86 -13.72 -6.50 -20.60
C ALA A 86 -13.14 -7.70 -21.35
N SER A 87 -12.90 -7.57 -22.65
CA SER A 87 -12.40 -8.67 -23.50
C SER A 87 -11.09 -9.30 -23.02
N ARG A 88 -10.27 -8.58 -22.25
CA ARG A 88 -9.02 -9.06 -21.64
C ARG A 88 -9.10 -9.21 -20.11
N LEU A 89 -10.19 -8.78 -19.53
CA LEU A 89 -10.46 -8.84 -18.09
C LEU A 89 -11.79 -9.56 -17.87
N HIS A 90 -11.85 -10.85 -18.23
CA HIS A 90 -13.10 -11.63 -18.20
C HIS A 90 -13.75 -11.66 -16.82
N SER A 91 -12.95 -11.73 -15.76
CA SER A 91 -13.39 -11.65 -14.37
C SER A 91 -13.29 -10.24 -13.78
N GLY A 92 -13.00 -9.22 -14.60
CA GLY A 92 -12.61 -7.91 -14.11
C GLY A 92 -11.18 -7.92 -13.54
N HIS A 93 -10.83 -6.87 -12.80
CA HIS A 93 -9.55 -6.77 -12.11
C HIS A 93 -9.70 -5.88 -10.87
N VAL A 94 -8.79 -6.02 -9.92
CA VAL A 94 -8.67 -5.13 -8.76
C VAL A 94 -7.22 -4.78 -8.52
N SER A 95 -6.98 -3.51 -8.16
CA SER A 95 -5.68 -3.02 -7.73
C SER A 95 -5.82 -2.16 -6.48
N VAL A 96 -4.76 -2.06 -5.68
CA VAL A 96 -4.78 -1.32 -4.41
C VAL A 96 -4.02 -0.02 -4.58
N VAL A 97 -4.61 1.10 -4.24
CA VAL A 97 -3.98 2.42 -4.32
C VAL A 97 -2.84 2.50 -3.30
N SER A 98 -1.61 2.66 -3.78
CA SER A 98 -0.43 2.88 -2.95
C SER A 98 -0.15 4.36 -2.71
N ARG A 99 -0.40 5.20 -3.71
CA ARG A 99 -0.24 6.66 -3.63
C ARG A 99 -1.30 7.38 -4.46
N VAL A 100 -1.75 8.53 -3.98
CA VAL A 100 -2.51 9.51 -4.77
C VAL A 100 -1.53 10.62 -5.15
N LEU A 101 -1.22 10.75 -6.43
CA LEU A 101 -0.23 11.70 -6.93
C LEU A 101 -0.88 13.05 -7.21
N ASP A 102 -2.04 13.03 -7.86
CA ASP A 102 -2.87 14.21 -8.11
C ASP A 102 -4.32 13.79 -8.43
N GLN A 103 -5.12 14.70 -8.99
CA GLN A 103 -6.55 14.45 -9.28
C GLN A 103 -6.79 13.36 -10.34
N ARG A 104 -5.79 13.05 -11.19
CA ARG A 104 -5.90 12.08 -12.29
C ARG A 104 -4.85 10.98 -12.26
N HIS A 105 -3.92 11.03 -11.33
CA HIS A 105 -2.82 10.08 -11.28
C HIS A 105 -2.74 9.41 -9.92
N ILE A 106 -2.68 8.10 -9.92
CA ILE A 106 -2.41 7.28 -8.73
C ILE A 106 -1.35 6.25 -9.06
N ASP A 107 -0.63 5.81 -8.04
CA ASP A 107 0.11 4.56 -8.11
C ASP A 107 -0.69 3.47 -7.40
N VAL A 108 -0.58 2.27 -7.93
CA VAL A 108 -1.23 1.08 -7.38
C VAL A 108 -0.23 -0.05 -7.18
N ILE A 109 -0.58 -0.96 -6.27
CA ILE A 109 0.03 -2.28 -6.16
C ILE A 109 -1.00 -3.28 -6.66
N GLN A 110 -0.61 -4.18 -7.55
CA GLN A 110 -1.51 -5.16 -8.12
C GLN A 110 -0.78 -6.43 -8.52
N ALA A 111 -1.51 -7.53 -8.55
CA ALA A 111 -1.00 -8.82 -8.98
C ALA A 111 -1.66 -9.27 -10.28
N ASN A 112 -0.88 -9.92 -11.14
CA ASN A 112 -1.36 -10.54 -12.39
C ASN A 112 -1.95 -9.54 -13.41
N TRP A 113 -1.50 -8.29 -13.39
CA TRP A 113 -1.72 -7.37 -14.51
C TRP A 113 -0.86 -7.78 -15.69
N VAL A 114 0.40 -8.02 -15.44
CA VAL A 114 1.25 -8.89 -16.25
C VAL A 114 1.13 -10.30 -15.67
N PRO A 115 0.92 -11.34 -16.48
CA PRO A 115 0.73 -12.70 -15.98
C PRO A 115 1.83 -13.13 -15.00
N ASP A 116 1.41 -13.61 -13.83
CA ASP A 116 2.26 -14.14 -12.75
C ASP A 116 3.22 -13.11 -12.11
N GLU A 117 3.02 -11.81 -12.37
CA GLU A 117 3.83 -10.74 -11.78
C GLU A 117 3.07 -9.98 -10.69
N LEU A 118 3.84 -9.45 -9.73
CA LEU A 118 3.42 -8.43 -8.79
C LEU A 118 4.01 -7.10 -9.25
N ASP A 119 3.14 -6.15 -9.54
CA ASP A 119 3.51 -4.80 -9.93
C ASP A 119 3.35 -3.86 -8.73
N GLU A 120 4.42 -3.22 -8.32
CA GLU A 120 4.42 -2.20 -7.28
C GLU A 120 4.56 -0.81 -7.90
N ASP A 121 3.92 0.19 -7.27
CA ASP A 121 3.96 1.60 -7.70
C ASP A 121 3.63 1.81 -9.19
N GLN A 122 2.66 1.05 -9.67
CA GLN A 122 2.28 1.12 -11.07
C GLN A 122 1.32 2.27 -11.34
N LEU A 123 1.69 3.16 -12.26
CA LEU A 123 0.91 4.34 -12.59
C LEU A 123 -0.43 3.98 -13.24
N VAL A 124 -1.50 4.54 -12.71
CA VAL A 124 -2.85 4.54 -13.30
C VAL A 124 -3.30 5.97 -13.49
N VAL A 125 -3.81 6.26 -14.69
CA VAL A 125 -4.26 7.59 -15.07
C VAL A 125 -5.75 7.57 -15.35
N ASP A 126 -6.49 8.48 -14.71
CA ASP A 126 -7.88 8.74 -15.05
C ASP A 126 -7.96 9.45 -16.40
N VAL A 127 -8.64 8.82 -17.34
CA VAL A 127 -8.92 9.35 -18.68
C VAL A 127 -10.40 9.61 -18.90
N SER A 128 -11.21 9.52 -17.84
CA SER A 128 -12.63 9.82 -17.91
C SER A 128 -12.87 11.30 -18.23
N PRO A 129 -13.92 11.63 -19.00
CA PRO A 129 -14.24 13.03 -19.37
C PRO A 129 -14.50 13.92 -18.15
N HIS A 130 -15.05 13.36 -17.08
CA HIS A 130 -15.52 14.12 -15.92
C HIS A 130 -14.57 14.06 -14.71
N ASN A 131 -13.38 13.46 -14.85
CA ASN A 131 -12.46 13.24 -13.74
C ASN A 131 -13.12 12.48 -12.57
N ASP A 132 -13.80 11.40 -12.89
CA ASP A 132 -14.62 10.61 -11.97
C ASP A 132 -14.16 9.15 -11.86
N TRP A 133 -12.99 8.84 -12.44
CA TRP A 133 -12.37 7.52 -12.40
C TRP A 133 -13.22 6.40 -13.00
N THR A 134 -14.16 6.73 -13.88
CA THR A 134 -14.98 5.73 -14.58
C THR A 134 -14.25 5.07 -15.75
N GLU A 135 -13.12 5.66 -16.18
CA GLU A 135 -12.27 5.12 -17.24
C GLU A 135 -10.80 5.44 -16.96
N VAL A 136 -9.92 4.42 -17.01
CA VAL A 136 -8.50 4.58 -16.67
C VAL A 136 -7.60 3.94 -17.72
N ARG A 137 -6.34 4.43 -17.80
CA ARG A 137 -5.22 3.73 -18.44
C ARG A 137 -4.23 3.30 -17.38
N VAL A 138 -3.61 2.16 -17.61
CA VAL A 138 -2.64 1.55 -16.69
C VAL A 138 -1.30 1.44 -17.39
N TRP A 139 -0.24 1.79 -16.69
CA TRP A 139 1.13 1.56 -17.16
C TRP A 139 1.36 0.08 -17.47
N TYR A 140 2.10 -0.19 -18.53
CA TYR A 140 2.37 -1.56 -18.97
C TYR A 140 3.87 -1.86 -18.93
N PRO A 141 4.38 -2.53 -17.89
CA PRO A 141 5.80 -2.79 -17.67
C PRO A 141 6.53 -3.43 -18.85
N PRO A 142 5.96 -4.45 -19.55
CA PRO A 142 6.67 -5.10 -20.64
C PRO A 142 7.08 -4.18 -21.80
N THR A 143 6.38 -3.06 -21.97
CA THR A 143 6.72 -2.08 -23.01
C THR A 143 7.28 -0.79 -22.44
N ASN A 144 7.35 -0.68 -21.11
CA ASN A 144 7.77 0.51 -20.38
C ASN A 144 7.04 1.78 -20.86
N GLN A 145 5.72 1.68 -21.03
CA GLN A 145 4.88 2.77 -21.55
C GLN A 145 3.49 2.73 -20.91
N MET A 146 2.80 3.87 -20.94
CA MET A 146 1.37 3.91 -20.63
C MET A 146 0.61 3.06 -21.63
N GLY A 147 -0.22 2.14 -21.12
CA GLY A 147 -1.10 1.33 -21.95
C GLY A 147 -2.01 2.20 -22.83
N THR A 148 -2.19 1.82 -24.07
CA THR A 148 -3.05 2.57 -25.01
C THR A 148 -4.52 2.29 -24.81
N ARG A 149 -4.86 1.17 -24.17
CA ARG A 149 -6.24 0.78 -23.90
C ARG A 149 -6.77 1.52 -22.67
N ALA A 150 -7.97 2.08 -22.80
CA ALA A 150 -8.75 2.53 -21.67
C ALA A 150 -9.62 1.39 -21.13
N TYR A 151 -9.76 1.33 -19.81
CA TYR A 151 -10.52 0.33 -19.08
C TYR A 151 -11.60 1.01 -18.26
N ALA A 152 -12.83 0.55 -18.41
CA ALA A 152 -13.92 1.02 -17.58
C ALA A 152 -13.78 0.48 -16.14
N THR A 153 -14.03 1.33 -15.17
CA THR A 153 -14.01 1.01 -13.76
C THR A 153 -15.36 1.32 -13.08
N TYR A 154 -15.52 0.83 -11.86
CA TYR A 154 -16.67 1.17 -11.01
C TYR A 154 -16.34 2.30 -10.03
N GLY A 155 -15.09 2.49 -9.68
CA GLY A 155 -14.59 3.34 -8.61
C GLY A 155 -13.81 2.55 -7.57
N PHE A 156 -13.78 3.06 -6.34
CA PHE A 156 -12.95 2.54 -5.26
C PHE A 156 -13.79 1.98 -4.12
N ILE A 157 -13.38 0.83 -3.60
CA ILE A 157 -13.89 0.25 -2.35
C ILE A 157 -12.91 0.59 -1.24
N LEU A 158 -13.39 1.23 -0.17
CA LEU A 158 -12.54 1.56 0.96
C LEU A 158 -12.55 0.42 1.98
N PRO A 159 -11.37 -0.13 2.34
CA PRO A 159 -11.27 -1.14 3.40
C PRO A 159 -11.64 -0.53 4.75
N PRO A 160 -11.91 -1.36 5.79
CA PRO A 160 -12.13 -0.85 7.15
C PRO A 160 -10.92 -0.03 7.62
N ALA A 161 -11.16 1.13 8.23
CA ALA A 161 -10.15 2.14 8.57
C ALA A 161 -8.91 1.65 9.37
N ARG A 162 -8.93 0.44 9.90
CA ARG A 162 -7.85 -0.10 10.74
C ARG A 162 -6.73 -0.80 9.98
N LEU A 163 -6.88 -1.08 8.70
CA LEU A 163 -5.90 -1.86 7.93
C LEU A 163 -5.30 -1.08 6.75
N GLY A 164 -5.94 0.01 6.29
CA GLY A 164 -5.53 0.71 5.09
C GLY A 164 -4.38 1.71 5.28
N HIS A 165 -4.32 2.41 6.40
CA HIS A 165 -3.34 3.48 6.60
C HIS A 165 -1.97 3.00 7.07
N ASP A 166 -1.91 1.99 7.96
CA ASP A 166 -0.64 1.57 8.56
C ASP A 166 0.19 0.66 7.64
N ALA A 167 -0.45 0.04 6.67
CA ALA A 167 0.20 -0.90 5.76
C ALA A 167 0.96 -0.22 4.61
N LEU A 168 0.52 0.95 4.18
CA LEU A 168 1.06 1.68 3.04
C LEU A 168 1.82 2.95 3.44
N ALA A 169 1.64 3.43 4.67
CA ALA A 169 2.30 4.62 5.22
C ALA A 169 3.73 4.37 5.74
N GLY A 170 4.46 3.40 5.16
CA GLY A 170 5.87 3.15 5.46
C GLY A 170 6.83 4.28 5.07
N GLY A 171 6.34 5.47 4.73
CA GLY A 171 7.17 6.60 4.37
C GLY A 171 6.53 7.94 4.72
N ALA A 172 7.01 8.56 5.79
CA ALA A 172 6.77 9.94 6.25
C ALA A 172 5.66 10.14 7.28
N GLU A 173 6.03 9.98 8.54
CA GLU A 173 5.37 10.69 9.62
C GLU A 173 5.84 12.15 9.65
N PRO A 174 4.95 13.15 9.62
CA PRO A 174 5.34 14.50 9.99
C PRO A 174 5.47 14.57 11.51
N ALA A 175 6.71 14.61 11.98
CA ALA A 175 7.03 15.07 13.33
C ALA A 175 6.67 16.56 13.45
N ALA A 176 5.42 16.86 13.80
CA ALA A 176 5.00 18.21 14.15
C ALA A 176 3.76 18.19 15.03
N ARG A 177 3.95 17.89 16.32
CA ARG A 177 3.08 18.42 17.39
C ARG A 177 3.68 18.18 18.77
N ALA A 178 4.73 18.91 19.08
CA ALA A 178 5.14 19.12 20.46
C ALA A 178 5.92 20.44 20.56
N ALA A 179 5.23 21.57 20.43
CA ALA A 179 5.73 22.87 20.90
C ALA A 179 4.57 23.87 20.89
N THR A 180 3.70 23.81 21.92
CA THR A 180 3.07 25.01 22.52
C THR A 180 2.29 24.55 23.74
N GLY A 181 2.83 24.86 24.89
CA GLY A 181 2.25 24.63 26.21
C GLY A 181 3.24 25.07 27.28
N GLY A 182 3.44 26.36 27.42
CA GLY A 182 4.09 27.01 28.52
C GLY A 182 3.39 28.30 28.79
#